data_8d674c869f91e83795a78f7dcd46feed
#
_entry.id   8d674c869f91e83795a78f7dcd46feed
#
_cell.length_a   1.000
_cell.length_b   1.000
_cell.length_c   1.000
_cell.angle_alpha   90.00
_cell.angle_beta   90.00
_cell.angle_gamma   90.00
#
_symmetry.space_group_name_H-M   'P 1'
#
loop_
_entity.id
_entity.type
_entity.pdbx_description
1 polymer ?
#
loop_
_entity_poly.entity_id
_entity_poly.type
_entity_poly.pdbx_seq_one_letter_code
_entity_poly.pdbx_strand_id
1 'polypeptide(L)'
;MAGCTAGAVLLTATAARADGVSTARVVQAAEAVERVTGTADLVPGTALAGGATRFAVPADAGTARITAPATADGAVESTYGEDTVRFGLPGGAHSSAARSTGGTVVYADAEEGFDLAVQPNRDGVRALITLRDAQAPTEYRFPLDLPADAVTEHLEDGSVLVSHGDTYLGTFDAPWAKDANGEAVPTEYRVEGGALVQTVRPGPNTAYPVVADPAWFIPLAIIAGRLLLSTGVKSISKHAAQRMAQRGISQEMVARTVKNGKKTKGKSAGTWKYVSGKIWVVVNKAGNVVSVGRN
;
A
#
# COMPACT_ATOMS: atom_id res chain seq x y z
N MET A 1 -17.01 12.52 33.36
CA MET A 1 -17.20 11.07 33.13
C MET A 1 -17.41 10.88 31.64
N ALA A 2 -16.36 10.54 30.92
CA ALA A 2 -16.40 10.25 29.49
C ALA A 2 -16.44 8.73 29.33
N GLY A 3 -17.58 8.23 28.84
CA GLY A 3 -17.78 6.82 28.60
C GLY A 3 -17.03 6.37 27.34
N CYS A 4 -16.04 5.51 27.50
CA CYS A 4 -15.49 4.73 26.38
C CYS A 4 -16.53 3.68 25.96
N THR A 5 -17.18 3.91 24.84
CA THR A 5 -17.93 2.86 24.15
C THR A 5 -16.94 1.95 23.43
N ALA A 6 -16.66 0.80 24.02
CA ALA A 6 -16.01 -0.31 23.33
C ALA A 6 -16.95 -0.77 22.20
N GLY A 7 -16.59 -0.48 20.96
CA GLY A 7 -17.28 -0.99 19.79
C GLY A 7 -17.10 -2.51 19.72
N ALA A 8 -18.18 -3.26 19.84
CA ALA A 8 -18.15 -4.70 19.66
C ALA A 8 -17.87 -5.02 18.19
N VAL A 9 -16.74 -5.67 17.93
CA VAL A 9 -16.39 -6.20 16.61
C VAL A 9 -17.25 -7.44 16.36
N LEU A 10 -18.29 -7.29 15.55
CA LEU A 10 -19.12 -8.41 15.10
C LEU A 10 -18.48 -9.04 13.85
N LEU A 11 -18.05 -10.28 13.96
CA LEU A 11 -17.56 -11.09 12.85
C LEU A 11 -18.74 -11.72 12.10
N THR A 12 -18.90 -11.38 10.83
CA THR A 12 -19.69 -12.20 9.92
C THR A 12 -18.77 -13.27 9.32
N ALA A 13 -18.59 -14.37 10.04
CA ALA A 13 -17.88 -15.53 9.52
C ALA A 13 -18.81 -16.27 8.55
N THR A 14 -18.55 -16.13 7.25
CA THR A 14 -18.99 -17.14 6.28
C THR A 14 -18.01 -18.30 6.44
N ALA A 15 -18.44 -19.34 7.16
CA ALA A 15 -17.62 -20.46 7.54
C ALA A 15 -17.25 -21.31 6.31
N ALA A 16 -16.06 -21.06 5.75
CA ALA A 16 -15.22 -22.17 5.32
C ALA A 16 -14.43 -22.57 6.58
N ARG A 17 -14.50 -23.82 6.96
CA ARG A 17 -13.82 -24.39 8.12
C ARG A 17 -12.32 -24.13 7.97
N ALA A 18 -11.80 -23.11 8.61
CA ALA A 18 -10.36 -22.95 8.81
C ALA A 18 -9.97 -23.95 9.91
N ASP A 19 -9.23 -24.95 9.56
CA ASP A 19 -8.66 -25.88 10.51
C ASP A 19 -7.68 -25.11 11.41
N GLY A 20 -8.06 -24.89 12.66
CA GLY A 20 -7.17 -24.62 13.77
C GLY A 20 -7.10 -23.20 14.33
N VAL A 21 -7.38 -22.13 13.59
CA VAL A 21 -7.29 -20.76 14.16
C VAL A 21 -8.62 -20.34 14.82
N SER A 22 -8.54 -19.95 16.09
CA SER A 22 -9.76 -19.53 16.82
C SER A 22 -10.26 -18.16 16.35
N THR A 23 -11.59 -17.96 16.37
CA THR A 23 -12.20 -16.64 16.09
C THR A 23 -11.62 -15.53 16.96
N ALA A 24 -11.28 -15.83 18.22
CA ALA A 24 -10.63 -14.87 19.12
C ALA A 24 -9.27 -14.41 18.61
N ARG A 25 -8.51 -15.31 17.99
CA ARG A 25 -7.19 -15.01 17.42
C ARG A 25 -7.29 -14.09 16.21
N VAL A 26 -8.28 -14.33 15.34
CA VAL A 26 -8.57 -13.45 14.19
C VAL A 26 -8.97 -12.05 14.66
N VAL A 27 -9.83 -11.94 15.67
CA VAL A 27 -10.22 -10.65 16.25
C VAL A 27 -9.01 -9.91 16.80
N GLN A 28 -8.18 -10.57 17.58
CA GLN A 28 -6.99 -9.97 18.17
C GLN A 28 -6.00 -9.44 17.11
N ALA A 29 -5.78 -10.21 16.06
CA ALA A 29 -4.91 -9.81 14.95
C ALA A 29 -5.48 -8.60 14.18
N ALA A 30 -6.80 -8.59 13.93
CA ALA A 30 -7.48 -7.45 13.30
C ALA A 30 -7.38 -6.18 14.18
N GLU A 31 -7.66 -6.28 15.46
CA GLU A 31 -7.60 -5.16 16.40
C GLU A 31 -6.19 -4.56 16.53
N ALA A 32 -5.16 -5.40 16.51
CA ALA A 32 -3.78 -4.92 16.55
C ALA A 32 -3.46 -4.00 15.39
N VAL A 33 -3.82 -4.41 14.17
CA VAL A 33 -3.61 -3.65 12.94
C VAL A 33 -4.50 -2.40 12.91
N GLU A 34 -5.81 -2.56 13.12
CA GLU A 34 -6.79 -1.48 13.01
C GLU A 34 -6.58 -0.36 14.04
N ARG A 35 -5.99 -0.68 15.19
CA ARG A 35 -5.58 0.32 16.20
C ARG A 35 -4.50 1.26 15.67
N VAL A 36 -3.57 0.75 14.86
CA VAL A 36 -2.44 1.51 14.33
C VAL A 36 -2.80 2.26 13.06
N THR A 37 -3.57 1.62 12.16
CA THR A 37 -3.87 2.13 10.81
C THR A 37 -5.23 2.81 10.68
N GLY A 38 -6.18 2.50 11.59
CA GLY A 38 -7.59 2.86 11.42
C GLY A 38 -8.28 2.05 10.32
N THR A 39 -9.56 2.32 10.12
CA THR A 39 -10.43 1.63 9.13
C THR A 39 -11.22 2.60 8.26
N ALA A 40 -11.13 3.90 8.51
CA ALA A 40 -12.00 4.91 7.88
C ALA A 40 -11.76 5.08 6.35
N ASP A 41 -10.59 4.71 5.87
CA ASP A 41 -10.18 4.77 4.47
C ASP A 41 -10.33 3.43 3.72
N LEU A 42 -10.72 2.37 4.40
CA LEU A 42 -10.82 1.03 3.81
C LEU A 42 -11.98 0.91 2.83
N VAL A 43 -11.78 0.10 1.81
CA VAL A 43 -12.77 -0.20 0.77
C VAL A 43 -13.48 -1.51 1.12
N PRO A 44 -14.81 -1.57 1.02
CA PRO A 44 -15.54 -2.81 1.28
C PRO A 44 -15.19 -3.90 0.25
N GLY A 45 -14.99 -5.12 0.75
CA GLY A 45 -14.62 -6.28 -0.07
C GLY A 45 -15.77 -7.26 -0.27
N THR A 46 -15.67 -8.06 -1.32
CA THR A 46 -16.56 -9.17 -1.65
C THR A 46 -15.80 -10.49 -1.58
N ALA A 47 -16.29 -11.43 -0.79
CA ALA A 47 -15.72 -12.78 -0.75
C ALA A 47 -15.89 -13.48 -2.10
N LEU A 48 -14.87 -14.19 -2.53
CA LEU A 48 -14.89 -15.01 -3.74
C LEU A 48 -15.00 -16.49 -3.37
N ALA A 49 -15.47 -17.30 -4.32
CA ALA A 49 -15.32 -18.74 -4.21
C ALA A 49 -13.83 -19.10 -4.05
N GLY A 50 -13.53 -20.01 -3.13
CA GLY A 50 -12.15 -20.38 -2.80
C GLY A 50 -11.47 -19.53 -1.71
N GLY A 51 -12.19 -18.57 -1.07
CA GLY A 51 -11.71 -17.88 0.13
C GLY A 51 -10.97 -16.56 -0.10
N ALA A 52 -10.60 -16.21 -1.31
CA ALA A 52 -10.03 -14.90 -1.62
C ALA A 52 -11.05 -13.77 -1.45
N THR A 53 -10.58 -12.55 -1.24
CA THR A 53 -11.45 -11.36 -1.12
C THR A 53 -11.10 -10.35 -2.20
N ARG A 54 -12.10 -9.91 -2.96
CA ARG A 54 -11.97 -8.88 -4.00
C ARG A 54 -12.50 -7.55 -3.51
N PHE A 55 -11.78 -6.50 -3.86
CA PHE A 55 -12.11 -5.12 -3.58
C PHE A 55 -12.19 -4.35 -4.90
N ALA A 56 -13.20 -3.50 -5.01
CA ALA A 56 -13.39 -2.61 -6.14
C ALA A 56 -13.07 -1.19 -5.70
N VAL A 57 -11.96 -0.65 -6.16
CA VAL A 57 -11.56 0.74 -5.87
C VAL A 57 -12.01 1.61 -7.03
N PRO A 58 -12.97 2.52 -6.83
CA PRO A 58 -13.42 3.41 -7.89
C PRO A 58 -12.27 4.28 -8.40
N ALA A 59 -12.08 4.33 -9.71
CA ALA A 59 -11.13 5.18 -10.40
C ALA A 59 -11.85 5.93 -11.53
N ASP A 60 -11.37 7.12 -11.92
CA ASP A 60 -12.07 8.00 -12.89
C ASP A 60 -12.28 7.38 -14.28
N ALA A 61 -11.38 6.47 -14.68
CA ALA A 61 -11.50 5.77 -15.98
C ALA A 61 -11.97 4.31 -15.82
N GLY A 62 -12.57 3.96 -14.68
CA GLY A 62 -13.03 2.59 -14.44
C GLY A 62 -12.93 2.18 -12.98
N THR A 63 -12.72 0.90 -12.76
CA THR A 63 -12.57 0.30 -11.43
C THR A 63 -11.26 -0.46 -11.36
N ALA A 64 -10.41 -0.09 -10.41
CA ALA A 64 -9.29 -0.94 -10.04
C ALA A 64 -9.77 -2.10 -9.19
N ARG A 65 -9.18 -3.27 -9.39
CA ARG A 65 -9.46 -4.47 -8.60
C ARG A 65 -8.26 -4.83 -7.78
N ILE A 66 -8.48 -4.99 -6.47
CA ILE A 66 -7.47 -5.56 -5.57
C ILE A 66 -8.02 -6.90 -5.11
N THR A 67 -7.21 -7.93 -5.15
CA THR A 67 -7.58 -9.25 -4.64
C THR A 67 -6.60 -9.64 -3.55
N ALA A 68 -7.11 -9.82 -2.33
CA ALA A 68 -6.37 -10.44 -1.25
C ALA A 68 -6.50 -11.97 -1.40
N PRO A 69 -5.40 -12.73 -1.30
CA PRO A 69 -5.39 -14.17 -1.51
C PRO A 69 -6.20 -14.92 -0.45
N ALA A 70 -6.53 -16.18 -0.73
CA ALA A 70 -7.25 -17.06 0.19
C ALA A 70 -6.38 -17.52 1.37
N THR A 71 -5.07 -17.57 1.19
CA THR A 71 -4.09 -18.06 2.16
C THR A 71 -2.88 -17.14 2.22
N ALA A 72 -2.15 -17.21 3.32
CA ALA A 72 -1.03 -16.32 3.63
C ALA A 72 0.23 -16.54 2.75
N ASP A 73 0.30 -17.62 1.98
CA ASP A 73 1.33 -17.90 0.97
C ASP A 73 0.99 -17.36 -0.42
N GLY A 74 -0.22 -16.80 -0.57
CA GLY A 74 -0.68 -16.23 -1.84
C GLY A 74 -0.13 -14.85 -2.12
N ALA A 75 -0.48 -14.31 -3.29
CA ALA A 75 -0.12 -12.96 -3.69
C ALA A 75 -1.32 -12.01 -3.63
N VAL A 76 -1.08 -10.80 -3.16
CA VAL A 76 -1.98 -9.68 -3.36
C VAL A 76 -1.87 -9.26 -4.81
N GLU A 77 -3.00 -9.19 -5.50
CA GLU A 77 -3.07 -8.79 -6.90
C GLU A 77 -3.76 -7.43 -7.01
N SER A 78 -3.20 -6.54 -7.78
CA SER A 78 -3.80 -5.25 -8.14
C SER A 78 -3.87 -5.14 -9.66
N THR A 79 -5.09 -5.02 -10.21
CA THR A 79 -5.34 -4.91 -11.65
C THR A 79 -6.04 -3.60 -11.97
N TYR A 80 -5.51 -2.88 -12.94
CA TYR A 80 -6.12 -1.68 -13.51
C TYR A 80 -5.95 -1.66 -15.03
N GLY A 81 -7.06 -1.63 -15.77
CA GLY A 81 -7.01 -1.81 -17.22
C GLY A 81 -6.41 -3.17 -17.57
N GLU A 82 -5.33 -3.15 -18.34
CA GLU A 82 -4.55 -4.33 -18.75
C GLU A 82 -3.35 -4.61 -17.85
N ASP A 83 -2.99 -3.67 -16.95
CA ASP A 83 -1.85 -3.80 -16.08
C ASP A 83 -2.21 -4.55 -14.79
N THR A 84 -1.35 -5.49 -14.44
CA THR A 84 -1.47 -6.27 -13.19
C THR A 84 -0.12 -6.29 -12.48
N VAL A 85 -0.16 -5.97 -11.19
CA VAL A 85 0.98 -6.08 -10.29
C VAL A 85 0.63 -7.05 -9.17
N ARG A 86 1.56 -7.91 -8.83
CA ARG A 86 1.43 -8.88 -7.73
C ARG A 86 2.61 -8.77 -6.79
N PHE A 87 2.33 -8.95 -5.51
CA PHE A 87 3.36 -9.20 -4.51
C PHE A 87 2.91 -10.31 -3.56
N GLY A 88 3.79 -11.28 -3.36
CA GLY A 88 3.53 -12.43 -2.48
C GLY A 88 3.53 -12.02 -1.02
N LEU A 89 2.72 -12.67 -0.22
CA LEU A 89 2.75 -12.55 1.24
C LEU A 89 3.78 -13.52 1.81
N PRO A 90 4.42 -13.20 2.95
CA PRO A 90 5.49 -14.04 3.56
C PRO A 90 4.95 -15.11 4.53
N GLY A 91 3.72 -15.55 4.39
CA GLY A 91 3.10 -16.55 5.25
C GLY A 91 2.95 -17.93 4.61
N GLY A 92 2.38 -18.86 5.38
CA GLY A 92 2.15 -20.25 4.96
C GLY A 92 0.73 -20.53 4.48
N ALA A 93 0.58 -21.60 3.70
CA ALA A 93 -0.70 -22.06 3.14
C ALA A 93 -1.72 -22.50 4.23
N HIS A 94 -1.25 -22.77 5.44
CA HIS A 94 -2.09 -23.19 6.57
C HIS A 94 -2.94 -22.04 7.13
N SER A 95 -2.54 -20.77 6.92
CA SER A 95 -3.27 -19.61 7.43
C SER A 95 -4.23 -19.09 6.35
N SER A 96 -5.52 -19.25 6.61
CA SER A 96 -6.59 -18.82 5.71
C SER A 96 -7.05 -17.40 6.01
N ALA A 97 -7.51 -16.71 4.96
CA ALA A 97 -8.05 -15.36 5.05
C ALA A 97 -9.33 -15.32 5.89
N ALA A 98 -9.36 -14.42 6.86
CA ALA A 98 -10.57 -14.04 7.58
C ALA A 98 -10.75 -12.52 7.45
N ARG A 99 -12.02 -12.05 7.42
CA ARG A 99 -12.29 -10.62 7.25
C ARG A 99 -12.89 -10.03 8.51
N SER A 100 -12.31 -8.92 8.97
CA SER A 100 -12.91 -8.10 10.04
C SER A 100 -14.13 -7.33 9.54
N THR A 101 -14.95 -6.84 10.47
CA THR A 101 -16.06 -5.93 10.14
C THR A 101 -15.58 -4.58 9.61
N GLY A 102 -14.35 -4.16 9.98
CA GLY A 102 -13.70 -2.95 9.47
C GLY A 102 -13.21 -3.05 8.02
N GLY A 103 -13.19 -4.26 7.44
CA GLY A 103 -12.76 -4.48 6.06
C GLY A 103 -11.34 -5.01 5.90
N THR A 104 -10.59 -5.18 7.00
CA THR A 104 -9.26 -5.80 7.01
C THR A 104 -9.37 -7.29 6.70
N VAL A 105 -8.55 -7.80 5.79
CA VAL A 105 -8.34 -9.25 5.60
C VAL A 105 -7.18 -9.67 6.47
N VAL A 106 -7.40 -10.64 7.35
CA VAL A 106 -6.42 -11.12 8.33
C VAL A 106 -6.06 -12.55 8.04
N TYR A 107 -4.79 -12.86 8.16
CA TYR A 107 -4.22 -14.20 8.14
C TYR A 107 -3.56 -14.40 9.51
N ALA A 108 -4.36 -14.88 10.45
CA ALA A 108 -3.88 -15.12 11.80
C ALA A 108 -3.00 -16.37 11.84
N ASP A 109 -1.94 -16.31 12.65
CA ASP A 109 -0.90 -17.34 12.69
C ASP A 109 -0.33 -17.64 11.30
N ALA A 110 0.00 -16.57 10.54
CA ALA A 110 0.54 -16.68 9.19
C ALA A 110 1.81 -17.53 9.14
N GLU A 111 2.64 -17.39 10.16
CA GLU A 111 3.74 -18.26 10.54
C GLU A 111 4.00 -18.13 12.05
N GLU A 112 4.98 -18.87 12.57
CA GLU A 112 5.35 -18.79 13.98
C GLU A 112 5.76 -17.35 14.35
N GLY A 113 5.12 -16.81 15.38
CA GLY A 113 5.43 -15.49 15.93
C GLY A 113 4.73 -14.31 15.25
N PHE A 114 4.08 -14.46 14.09
CA PHE A 114 3.44 -13.31 13.43
C PHE A 114 2.11 -13.61 12.73
N ASP A 115 1.34 -12.54 12.54
CA ASP A 115 0.14 -12.50 11.73
C ASP A 115 0.36 -11.59 10.52
N LEU A 116 -0.46 -11.76 9.48
CA LEU A 116 -0.51 -10.86 8.34
C LEU A 116 -1.90 -10.22 8.22
N ALA A 117 -1.93 -9.04 7.62
CA ALA A 117 -3.17 -8.39 7.24
C ALA A 117 -3.04 -7.66 5.91
N VAL A 118 -4.13 -7.60 5.17
CA VAL A 118 -4.26 -6.85 3.92
C VAL A 118 -5.39 -5.84 4.08
N GLN A 119 -5.09 -4.57 3.88
CA GLN A 119 -6.01 -3.44 3.97
C GLN A 119 -6.06 -2.69 2.65
N PRO A 120 -6.96 -3.01 1.73
CA PRO A 120 -7.22 -2.19 0.56
C PRO A 120 -7.90 -0.89 0.98
N ASN A 121 -7.36 0.21 0.51
CA ASN A 121 -7.89 1.54 0.74
C ASN A 121 -8.13 2.30 -0.58
N ARG A 122 -8.53 3.55 -0.50
CA ARG A 122 -8.81 4.38 -1.69
C ARG A 122 -7.56 4.71 -2.50
N ASP A 123 -6.39 4.58 -1.89
CA ASP A 123 -5.11 4.97 -2.46
C ASP A 123 -4.26 3.76 -2.87
N GLY A 124 -4.68 2.54 -2.54
CA GLY A 124 -3.95 1.31 -2.85
C GLY A 124 -4.23 0.17 -1.90
N VAL A 125 -3.20 -0.55 -1.50
CA VAL A 125 -3.29 -1.67 -0.57
C VAL A 125 -2.10 -1.68 0.38
N ARG A 126 -2.37 -1.84 1.66
CA ARG A 126 -1.36 -2.11 2.69
C ARG A 126 -1.35 -3.60 2.94
N ALA A 127 -0.17 -4.20 2.93
CA ALA A 127 0.06 -5.48 3.58
C ALA A 127 0.78 -5.18 4.89
N LEU A 128 0.42 -5.83 5.96
CA LEU A 128 0.88 -5.49 7.30
C LEU A 128 1.30 -6.76 8.02
N ILE A 129 2.37 -6.66 8.77
CA ILE A 129 2.83 -7.72 9.65
C ILE A 129 2.54 -7.32 11.10
N THR A 130 2.10 -8.26 11.90
CA THR A 130 2.00 -8.11 13.35
C THR A 130 2.95 -9.08 14.03
N LEU A 131 4.07 -8.58 14.51
CA LEU A 131 4.99 -9.36 15.37
C LEU A 131 4.33 -9.49 16.74
N ARG A 132 4.04 -10.72 17.18
CA ARG A 132 3.29 -10.96 18.41
C ARG A 132 4.12 -10.79 19.68
N ASP A 133 5.37 -11.18 19.59
CA ASP A 133 6.31 -11.19 20.69
C ASP A 133 7.76 -11.14 20.17
N ALA A 134 8.73 -11.23 21.09
CA ALA A 134 10.15 -11.17 20.79
C ALA A 134 10.71 -12.41 20.06
N GLN A 135 9.93 -13.46 19.89
CA GLN A 135 10.32 -14.67 19.15
C GLN A 135 9.95 -14.57 17.67
N ALA A 136 9.15 -13.56 17.27
CA ALA A 136 8.80 -13.34 15.87
C ALA A 136 10.06 -13.13 15.02
N PRO A 137 10.07 -13.61 13.77
CA PRO A 137 11.13 -13.28 12.81
C PRO A 137 11.32 -11.77 12.70
N THR A 138 12.54 -11.34 12.41
CA THR A 138 12.88 -9.94 12.21
C THR A 138 12.98 -9.57 10.72
N GLU A 139 12.85 -10.53 9.83
CA GLU A 139 12.97 -10.37 8.39
C GLU A 139 11.79 -11.02 7.67
N TYR A 140 11.17 -10.25 6.77
CA TYR A 140 9.98 -10.64 6.03
C TYR A 140 10.18 -10.39 4.54
N ARG A 141 9.89 -11.42 3.73
CA ARG A 141 10.17 -11.47 2.30
C ARG A 141 8.88 -11.43 1.49
N PHE A 142 8.70 -10.42 0.66
CA PHE A 142 7.56 -10.22 -0.24
C PHE A 142 8.02 -10.41 -1.69
N PRO A 143 7.84 -11.59 -2.29
CA PRO A 143 8.15 -11.80 -3.70
C PRO A 143 7.42 -10.80 -4.59
N LEU A 144 8.13 -10.18 -5.53
CA LEU A 144 7.58 -9.20 -6.46
C LEU A 144 7.42 -9.84 -7.84
N ASP A 145 6.19 -9.86 -8.36
CA ASP A 145 5.89 -10.20 -9.75
C ASP A 145 5.67 -8.89 -10.51
N LEU A 146 6.75 -8.39 -11.09
CA LEU A 146 6.81 -7.14 -11.84
C LEU A 146 6.96 -7.44 -13.33
N PRO A 147 6.57 -6.49 -14.21
CA PRO A 147 6.85 -6.61 -15.64
C PRO A 147 8.33 -6.89 -15.91
N ALA A 148 8.62 -7.63 -16.97
CA ALA A 148 10.00 -7.84 -17.44
C ALA A 148 10.66 -6.46 -17.65
N ASP A 149 11.95 -6.36 -17.29
CA ASP A 149 12.73 -5.11 -17.36
C ASP A 149 12.26 -3.97 -16.43
N ALA A 150 11.33 -4.22 -15.50
CA ALA A 150 11.03 -3.26 -14.45
C ALA A 150 12.23 -3.08 -13.51
N VAL A 151 12.45 -1.84 -13.09
CA VAL A 151 13.57 -1.45 -12.24
C VAL A 151 13.03 -0.95 -10.91
N THR A 152 13.67 -1.39 -9.83
CA THR A 152 13.44 -0.87 -8.48
C THR A 152 14.57 0.08 -8.09
N GLU A 153 14.24 1.16 -7.41
CA GLU A 153 15.20 2.16 -6.96
C GLU A 153 14.90 2.59 -5.54
N HIS A 154 15.91 2.48 -4.66
CA HIS A 154 15.81 3.02 -3.31
C HIS A 154 15.92 4.54 -3.33
N LEU A 155 15.02 5.20 -2.62
CA LEU A 155 15.04 6.64 -2.40
C LEU A 155 15.64 6.97 -1.04
N GLU A 156 16.01 8.25 -0.84
CA GLU A 156 16.67 8.71 0.39
C GLU A 156 15.82 8.55 1.65
N ASP A 157 14.49 8.53 1.52
CA ASP A 157 13.55 8.33 2.63
C ASP A 157 13.31 6.85 2.96
N GLY A 158 13.99 5.92 2.28
CA GLY A 158 13.85 4.48 2.45
C GLY A 158 12.73 3.86 1.63
N SER A 159 11.94 4.65 0.88
CA SER A 159 10.94 4.13 -0.03
C SER A 159 11.59 3.44 -1.24
N VAL A 160 10.83 2.56 -1.91
CA VAL A 160 11.29 1.85 -3.12
C VAL A 160 10.39 2.19 -4.28
N LEU A 161 10.93 2.91 -5.25
CA LEU A 161 10.24 3.27 -6.48
C LEU A 161 10.36 2.14 -7.50
N VAL A 162 9.25 1.81 -8.17
CA VAL A 162 9.20 0.83 -9.25
C VAL A 162 8.87 1.54 -10.56
N SER A 163 9.67 1.26 -11.60
CA SER A 163 9.48 1.82 -12.94
C SER A 163 9.73 0.78 -14.03
N HIS A 164 9.15 1.01 -15.22
CA HIS A 164 9.39 0.24 -16.43
C HIS A 164 9.72 1.22 -17.56
N GLY A 165 10.97 1.25 -18.00
CA GLY A 165 11.49 2.31 -18.84
C GLY A 165 11.29 3.69 -18.19
N ASP A 166 10.69 4.63 -18.91
CA ASP A 166 10.35 5.97 -18.40
C ASP A 166 9.00 6.04 -17.65
N THR A 167 8.27 4.92 -17.56
CA THR A 167 6.96 4.87 -16.91
C THR A 167 7.14 4.48 -15.43
N TYR A 168 6.58 5.30 -14.56
CA TYR A 168 6.46 4.99 -13.15
C TYR A 168 5.31 3.99 -12.93
N LEU A 169 5.59 2.88 -12.24
CA LEU A 169 4.59 1.86 -11.92
C LEU A 169 4.03 2.02 -10.51
N GLY A 170 4.83 2.45 -9.55
CA GLY A 170 4.40 2.64 -8.17
C GLY A 170 5.57 2.80 -7.19
N THR A 171 5.25 2.98 -5.91
CA THR A 171 6.25 3.08 -4.83
C THR A 171 5.80 2.25 -3.65
N PHE A 172 6.71 1.50 -3.07
CA PHE A 172 6.60 1.07 -1.68
C PHE A 172 7.02 2.27 -0.82
N ASP A 173 6.11 2.80 -0.03
CA ASP A 173 6.38 3.97 0.80
C ASP A 173 7.48 3.67 1.82
N ALA A 174 8.06 4.73 2.40
CA ALA A 174 9.09 4.58 3.43
C ALA A 174 8.63 3.64 4.55
N PRO A 175 9.44 2.64 4.92
CA PRO A 175 9.03 1.63 5.87
C PRO A 175 8.78 2.22 7.25
N TRP A 176 7.74 1.73 7.92
CA TRP A 176 7.47 2.06 9.30
C TRP A 176 7.11 0.81 10.12
N ALA A 177 7.38 0.89 11.40
CA ALA A 177 6.89 -0.07 12.37
C ALA A 177 6.57 0.66 13.69
N LYS A 178 5.53 0.21 14.39
CA LYS A 178 5.10 0.76 15.67
C LYS A 178 4.82 -0.35 16.66
N ASP A 179 5.25 -0.14 17.89
CA ASP A 179 4.96 -1.01 19.00
C ASP A 179 3.54 -0.78 19.58
N ALA A 180 3.16 -1.56 20.59
CA ALA A 180 1.84 -1.48 21.21
C ALA A 180 1.56 -0.12 21.89
N ASN A 181 2.59 0.66 22.21
CA ASN A 181 2.48 2.01 22.75
C ASN A 181 2.41 3.09 21.65
N GLY A 182 2.56 2.69 20.38
CA GLY A 182 2.63 3.60 19.24
C GLY A 182 4.03 4.18 19.00
N GLU A 183 5.05 3.73 19.74
CA GLU A 183 6.43 4.14 19.58
C GLU A 183 7.05 3.53 18.31
N ALA A 184 7.90 4.31 17.64
CA ALA A 184 8.54 3.84 16.41
C ALA A 184 9.55 2.73 16.68
N VAL A 185 9.46 1.64 15.91
CA VAL A 185 10.42 0.55 15.90
C VAL A 185 11.29 0.67 14.64
N PRO A 186 12.62 0.61 14.74
CA PRO A 186 13.49 0.71 13.57
C PRO A 186 13.17 -0.36 12.52
N THR A 187 13.02 0.06 11.27
CA THR A 187 12.73 -0.84 10.15
C THR A 187 13.32 -0.28 8.86
N GLU A 188 13.64 -1.15 7.92
CA GLU A 188 14.18 -0.78 6.62
C GLU A 188 13.75 -1.76 5.54
N TYR A 189 13.78 -1.30 4.27
CA TYR A 189 13.63 -2.15 3.10
C TYR A 189 14.96 -2.41 2.41
N ARG A 190 15.06 -3.59 1.78
CA ARG A 190 15.99 -3.88 0.71
C ARG A 190 15.27 -4.65 -0.40
N VAL A 191 15.74 -4.54 -1.62
CA VAL A 191 15.28 -5.37 -2.73
C VAL A 191 16.36 -6.39 -3.04
N GLU A 192 16.00 -7.66 -2.96
CA GLU A 192 16.94 -8.77 -3.10
C GLU A 192 16.25 -9.98 -3.71
N GLY A 193 16.86 -10.54 -4.79
CA GLY A 193 16.37 -11.76 -5.43
C GLY A 193 14.91 -11.69 -5.88
N GLY A 194 14.49 -10.55 -6.46
CA GLY A 194 13.11 -10.37 -6.91
C GLY A 194 12.07 -10.22 -5.79
N ALA A 195 12.49 -9.86 -4.59
CA ALA A 195 11.60 -9.62 -3.47
C ALA A 195 11.91 -8.30 -2.78
N LEU A 196 10.88 -7.65 -2.24
CA LEU A 196 11.03 -6.64 -1.19
C LEU A 196 11.23 -7.36 0.12
N VAL A 197 12.29 -7.03 0.83
CA VAL A 197 12.60 -7.60 2.13
C VAL A 197 12.53 -6.49 3.16
N GLN A 198 11.66 -6.64 4.14
CA GLN A 198 11.58 -5.75 5.28
C GLN A 198 12.31 -6.35 6.47
N THR A 199 13.17 -5.57 7.10
CA THR A 199 13.80 -5.92 8.38
C THR A 199 13.20 -5.02 9.45
N VAL A 200 12.67 -5.62 10.52
CA VAL A 200 12.16 -4.92 11.72
C VAL A 200 13.11 -5.24 12.86
N ARG A 201 13.52 -4.22 13.62
CA ARG A 201 14.51 -4.37 14.72
C ARG A 201 13.93 -3.94 16.06
N PRO A 202 13.12 -4.78 16.72
CA PRO A 202 12.63 -4.49 18.05
C PRO A 202 13.81 -4.40 19.04
N GLY A 203 13.75 -3.40 19.90
CA GLY A 203 14.72 -3.23 20.99
C GLY A 203 14.26 -3.93 22.29
N PRO A 204 15.11 -3.90 23.33
CA PRO A 204 14.80 -4.58 24.62
C PRO A 204 13.57 -4.00 25.35
N ASN A 205 13.18 -2.77 25.04
CA ASN A 205 12.03 -2.09 25.64
C ASN A 205 10.81 -2.03 24.72
N THR A 206 10.83 -2.71 23.58
CA THR A 206 9.72 -2.73 22.63
C THR A 206 8.50 -3.41 23.24
N ALA A 207 7.37 -2.75 23.22
CA ALA A 207 6.09 -3.30 23.68
C ALA A 207 5.40 -4.07 22.54
N TYR A 208 5.09 -5.33 22.75
CA TYR A 208 4.38 -6.14 21.74
C TYR A 208 2.85 -6.08 21.89
N PRO A 209 2.09 -6.25 20.79
CA PRO A 209 2.56 -6.55 19.45
C PRO A 209 3.19 -5.33 18.74
N VAL A 210 4.12 -5.61 17.81
CA VAL A 210 4.63 -4.61 16.86
C VAL A 210 3.88 -4.76 15.55
N VAL A 211 3.36 -3.67 15.00
CA VAL A 211 2.77 -3.63 13.66
C VAL A 211 3.74 -2.93 12.73
N ALA A 212 4.09 -3.60 11.64
CA ALA A 212 4.94 -3.06 10.58
C ALA A 212 4.18 -3.06 9.25
N ASP A 213 4.45 -2.08 8.42
CA ASP A 213 3.95 -2.04 7.06
C ASP A 213 5.03 -2.63 6.14
N PRO A 214 4.89 -3.81 5.63
CA PRO A 214 5.88 -4.29 4.66
C PRO A 214 5.63 -3.83 3.26
N ALA A 215 4.46 -3.44 2.89
CA ALA A 215 4.22 -3.03 1.53
C ALA A 215 2.93 -2.23 1.45
N TRP A 216 3.08 -1.03 1.03
CA TRP A 216 1.99 -0.26 0.51
C TRP A 216 2.32 0.09 -0.93
N PHE A 217 1.66 -0.57 -1.88
CA PHE A 217 1.91 -0.37 -3.28
C PHE A 217 0.76 0.40 -3.90
N ILE A 218 1.05 1.60 -4.38
CA ILE A 218 0.11 2.34 -5.20
C ILE A 218 0.55 2.18 -6.66
N PRO A 219 -0.16 1.41 -7.47
CA PRO A 219 -0.09 1.64 -8.90
C PRO A 219 -0.67 3.03 -9.17
N LEU A 220 0.17 3.97 -9.55
CA LEU A 220 -0.23 5.35 -9.87
C LEU A 220 -1.38 5.47 -10.86
N ALA A 221 -1.57 4.46 -11.70
CA ALA A 221 -2.73 4.37 -12.58
C ALA A 221 -4.07 4.45 -11.81
N ILE A 222 -4.10 4.02 -10.55
CA ILE A 222 -5.32 4.01 -9.73
C ILE A 222 -5.60 5.39 -9.11
N ILE A 223 -4.58 6.09 -8.66
CA ILE A 223 -4.75 7.41 -8.02
C ILE A 223 -4.72 8.53 -9.06
N ALA A 224 -3.82 8.43 -10.03
CA ALA A 224 -3.78 9.37 -11.14
C ALA A 224 -5.06 9.37 -11.97
N GLY A 225 -5.77 8.23 -12.06
CA GLY A 225 -7.01 8.12 -12.78
C GLY A 225 -8.07 9.14 -12.34
N ARG A 226 -8.32 9.29 -11.05
CA ARG A 226 -9.40 10.13 -10.55
C ARG A 226 -9.19 11.63 -10.74
N LEU A 227 -7.96 12.10 -10.55
CA LEU A 227 -7.71 13.54 -10.53
C LEU A 227 -6.94 14.02 -11.77
N LEU A 228 -6.12 13.14 -12.36
CA LEU A 228 -5.29 13.47 -13.50
C LEU A 228 -6.03 13.34 -14.84
N LEU A 229 -6.96 12.40 -15.02
CA LEU A 229 -7.77 12.31 -16.26
C LEU A 229 -8.67 13.52 -16.45
N SER A 230 -9.22 14.08 -15.38
CA SER A 230 -9.95 15.36 -15.45
C SER A 230 -9.06 16.55 -15.86
N THR A 231 -7.74 16.38 -15.79
CA THR A 231 -6.72 17.39 -16.13
C THR A 231 -5.98 17.07 -17.43
N GLY A 232 -6.23 15.91 -18.04
CA GLY A 232 -5.51 15.44 -19.25
C GLY A 232 -4.12 14.86 -18.97
N VAL A 233 -3.76 14.63 -17.70
CA VAL A 233 -2.53 13.93 -17.34
C VAL A 233 -2.76 12.41 -17.41
N LYS A 234 -1.88 11.72 -18.12
CA LYS A 234 -1.96 10.26 -18.37
C LYS A 234 -1.01 9.43 -17.52
N SER A 235 0.15 9.98 -17.17
CA SER A 235 1.15 9.28 -16.38
C SER A 235 2.09 10.25 -15.67
N ILE A 236 2.90 9.74 -14.76
CA ILE A 236 4.02 10.45 -14.11
C ILE A 236 5.31 9.73 -14.50
N SER A 237 6.30 10.49 -15.00
CA SER A 237 7.59 9.91 -15.32
C SER A 237 8.37 9.55 -14.05
N LYS A 238 9.31 8.58 -14.16
CA LYS A 238 10.23 8.20 -13.08
C LYS A 238 10.89 9.43 -12.44
N HIS A 239 11.43 10.34 -13.25
CA HIS A 239 12.07 11.57 -12.78
C HIS A 239 11.11 12.48 -12.00
N ALA A 240 9.85 12.59 -12.43
CA ALA A 240 8.85 13.36 -11.70
C ALA A 240 8.50 12.70 -10.38
N ALA A 241 8.36 11.38 -10.34
CA ALA A 241 8.07 10.62 -9.12
C ALA A 241 9.19 10.75 -8.08
N GLN A 242 10.46 10.64 -8.49
CA GLN A 242 11.62 10.89 -7.62
C GLN A 242 11.57 12.29 -6.99
N ARG A 243 11.26 13.31 -7.82
CA ARG A 243 11.16 14.68 -7.30
C ARG A 243 9.96 14.91 -6.41
N MET A 244 8.87 14.17 -6.62
CA MET A 244 7.71 14.19 -5.72
C MET A 244 8.11 13.67 -4.34
N ALA A 245 8.75 12.52 -4.25
CA ALA A 245 9.26 11.95 -3.01
C ALA A 245 10.23 12.91 -2.29
N GLN A 246 11.31 13.33 -2.99
CA GLN A 246 12.33 14.25 -2.43
C GLN A 246 11.75 15.58 -1.88
N ARG A 247 10.60 16.03 -2.38
CA ARG A 247 10.03 17.34 -2.05
C ARG A 247 8.73 17.29 -1.27
N GLY A 248 8.33 16.10 -0.85
CA GLY A 248 7.06 15.89 -0.16
C GLY A 248 5.86 16.41 -0.96
N ILE A 249 5.84 16.15 -2.28
CA ILE A 249 4.75 16.55 -3.17
C ILE A 249 3.90 15.32 -3.44
N SER A 250 2.69 15.30 -2.88
CA SER A 250 1.74 14.21 -3.14
C SER A 250 1.12 14.32 -4.54
N GLN A 251 0.56 13.24 -5.02
CA GLN A 251 -0.15 13.21 -6.30
C GLN A 251 -1.37 14.11 -6.31
N GLU A 252 -2.09 14.20 -5.18
CA GLU A 252 -3.19 15.13 -5.02
C GLU A 252 -2.73 16.58 -5.21
N MET A 253 -1.55 16.94 -4.69
CA MET A 253 -0.94 18.25 -4.94
C MET A 253 -0.62 18.46 -6.41
N VAL A 254 -0.08 17.44 -7.10
CA VAL A 254 0.18 17.48 -8.55
C VAL A 254 -1.12 17.73 -9.30
N ALA A 255 -2.14 16.93 -9.04
CA ALA A 255 -3.42 17.01 -9.71
C ALA A 255 -4.15 18.34 -9.45
N ARG A 256 -4.20 18.81 -8.21
CA ARG A 256 -4.74 20.15 -7.87
C ARG A 256 -3.97 21.26 -8.59
N THR A 257 -2.64 21.12 -8.69
CA THR A 257 -1.81 22.10 -9.40
C THR A 257 -2.10 22.12 -10.89
N VAL A 258 -2.28 20.97 -11.55
CA VAL A 258 -2.63 20.92 -12.96
C VAL A 258 -4.06 21.42 -13.21
N LYS A 259 -5.01 21.08 -12.33
CA LYS A 259 -6.41 21.50 -12.45
C LYS A 259 -6.63 23.00 -12.25
N ASN A 260 -6.02 23.56 -11.21
CA ASN A 260 -6.32 24.92 -10.74
C ASN A 260 -5.16 25.91 -10.96
N GLY A 261 -4.00 25.41 -11.40
CA GLY A 261 -2.81 26.23 -11.54
C GLY A 261 -2.77 27.09 -12.80
N LYS A 262 -2.03 28.20 -12.73
CA LYS A 262 -1.77 29.03 -13.91
C LYS A 262 -0.91 28.26 -14.90
N LYS A 263 -1.45 28.01 -16.11
CA LYS A 263 -0.79 27.32 -17.20
C LYS A 263 0.09 28.27 -18.01
N THR A 264 1.34 27.89 -18.25
CA THR A 264 2.31 28.62 -19.08
C THR A 264 3.08 27.63 -19.95
N LYS A 265 3.80 28.11 -20.97
CA LYS A 265 4.72 27.27 -21.74
C LYS A 265 5.86 26.80 -20.83
N GLY A 266 6.19 25.52 -20.90
CA GLY A 266 7.36 24.94 -20.20
C GLY A 266 8.67 25.36 -20.89
N LYS A 267 9.82 25.09 -20.24
CA LYS A 267 11.15 25.39 -20.79
C LYS A 267 11.47 24.52 -22.02
N SER A 268 11.02 23.27 -22.03
CA SER A 268 11.23 22.34 -23.15
C SER A 268 10.09 22.45 -24.14
N ALA A 269 10.38 22.32 -25.44
CA ALA A 269 9.39 22.32 -26.49
C ALA A 269 8.32 21.23 -26.24
N GLY A 270 7.05 21.58 -26.41
CA GLY A 270 5.95 20.65 -26.19
C GLY A 270 5.62 20.34 -24.75
N THR A 271 6.08 21.17 -23.80
CA THR A 271 5.71 21.05 -22.40
C THR A 271 4.89 22.26 -21.92
N TRP A 272 4.11 22.03 -20.88
CA TRP A 272 3.33 23.05 -20.18
C TRP A 272 3.67 23.04 -18.71
N LYS A 273 3.92 24.21 -18.12
CA LYS A 273 4.13 24.40 -16.69
C LYS A 273 2.85 24.93 -16.04
N TYR A 274 2.39 24.25 -15.02
CA TYR A 274 1.26 24.65 -14.17
C TYR A 274 1.81 25.10 -12.80
N VAL A 275 1.30 26.19 -12.25
CA VAL A 275 1.73 26.73 -10.95
C VAL A 275 0.52 27.05 -10.09
N SER A 276 0.48 26.46 -8.88
CA SER A 276 -0.54 26.74 -7.87
C SER A 276 0.12 26.89 -6.51
N GLY A 277 0.05 28.09 -5.93
CA GLY A 277 0.75 28.42 -4.68
C GLY A 277 2.27 28.17 -4.82
N LYS A 278 2.81 27.35 -3.92
CA LYS A 278 4.24 27.02 -3.91
C LYS A 278 4.62 25.85 -4.82
N ILE A 279 3.66 25.19 -5.47
CA ILE A 279 3.91 23.98 -6.25
C ILE A 279 3.84 24.29 -7.74
N TRP A 280 4.75 23.71 -8.50
CA TRP A 280 4.70 23.71 -9.95
C TRP A 280 4.83 22.30 -10.54
N VAL A 281 4.18 22.06 -11.65
CA VAL A 281 4.12 20.79 -12.37
C VAL A 281 4.36 21.03 -13.86
N VAL A 282 5.19 20.21 -14.50
CA VAL A 282 5.43 20.27 -15.95
C VAL A 282 4.85 19.01 -16.59
N VAL A 283 3.98 19.21 -17.59
CA VAL A 283 3.31 18.13 -18.33
C VAL A 283 3.69 18.25 -19.81
N ASN A 284 4.00 17.13 -20.47
CA ASN A 284 4.33 17.10 -21.90
C ASN A 284 3.06 16.98 -22.76
N LYS A 285 3.21 17.03 -24.11
CA LYS A 285 2.11 16.91 -25.07
C LYS A 285 1.36 15.57 -24.98
N ALA A 286 2.03 14.52 -24.55
CA ALA A 286 1.43 13.20 -24.38
C ALA A 286 0.58 13.10 -23.10
N GLY A 287 0.60 14.13 -22.24
CA GLY A 287 -0.11 14.13 -20.97
C GLY A 287 0.69 13.57 -19.81
N ASN A 288 2.01 13.37 -19.95
CA ASN A 288 2.83 12.82 -18.88
C ASN A 288 3.43 13.95 -18.03
N VAL A 289 3.36 13.84 -16.71
CA VAL A 289 4.09 14.69 -15.78
C VAL A 289 5.57 14.34 -15.89
N VAL A 290 6.36 15.29 -16.33
CA VAL A 290 7.82 15.11 -16.55
C VAL A 290 8.68 15.76 -15.49
N SER A 291 8.13 16.69 -14.71
CA SER A 291 8.82 17.30 -13.57
C SER A 291 7.86 18.01 -12.63
N VAL A 292 8.23 18.04 -11.34
CA VAL A 292 7.51 18.79 -10.30
C VAL A 292 8.48 19.53 -9.38
N GLY A 293 7.98 20.54 -8.66
CA GLY A 293 8.79 21.21 -7.66
C GLY A 293 8.03 22.21 -6.80
N ARG A 294 8.76 22.76 -5.85
CA ARG A 294 8.32 23.87 -4.99
C ARG A 294 9.11 25.14 -5.35
N ASN A 295 8.43 26.31 -5.31
CA ASN A 295 9.04 27.62 -5.38
C ASN A 295 9.56 28.01 -4.02
#